data_98240167a0e17113fc465a841aa8ae5e
#
_entry.id   98240167a0e17113fc465a841aa8ae5e
#
_cell.length_a   1.000
_cell.length_b   1.000
_cell.length_c   1.000
_cell.angle_alpha   90.00
_cell.angle_beta   90.00
_cell.angle_gamma   90.00
#
_symmetry.space_group_name_H-M   'P 1'
#
loop_
_entity.id
_entity.type
_entity.pdbx_description
1 polymer ?
#
loop_
_entity_poly.entity_id
_entity_poly.type
_entity_poly.pdbx_seq_one_letter_code
_entity_poly.pdbx_strand_id
1 'polypeptide(L)'
;TGDVNFSESEVVDRLIEVFGDVEIIPGVSSIQVAASKANVPIDKSRVITMHVTTSIEEKKLELQKAIVDGFNIILIPRPWPADPEKHFMPSEIAKYLKENGFDTSKMKVCVFEALTTENETSFEGVVKELEGKVFSDLSVMVISQTKPESYINF
;
A
#
# COMPACT_ATOMS: atom_id res chain seq x y z
N THR A 1 -2.59 -11.93 6.50
CA THR A 1 -3.00 -10.56 6.84
C THR A 1 -3.46 -10.50 8.28
N GLY A 2 -3.06 -9.47 9.01
CA GLY A 2 -3.36 -9.39 10.46
C GLY A 2 -4.77 -8.94 10.80
N ASP A 3 -5.52 -8.36 9.87
CA ASP A 3 -6.88 -7.88 10.09
C ASP A 3 -7.81 -8.27 8.95
N VAL A 4 -8.89 -8.98 9.27
CA VAL A 4 -9.87 -9.51 8.30
C VAL A 4 -10.77 -8.43 7.68
N ASN A 5 -10.85 -7.24 8.29
CA ASN A 5 -11.65 -6.13 7.77
C ASN A 5 -10.93 -5.35 6.66
N PHE A 6 -9.66 -5.66 6.40
CA PHE A 6 -8.92 -5.03 5.34
C PHE A 6 -8.56 -6.04 4.25
N SER A 7 -9.08 -5.82 3.04
CA SER A 7 -8.82 -6.66 1.86
C SER A 7 -9.39 -8.10 1.91
N GLU A 8 -10.02 -8.49 3.01
CA GLU A 8 -10.56 -9.83 3.27
C GLU A 8 -12.07 -9.80 3.63
N SER A 9 -12.76 -8.71 3.35
CA SER A 9 -14.19 -8.54 3.69
C SER A 9 -15.08 -9.62 3.09
N GLU A 10 -14.75 -10.12 1.90
CA GLU A 10 -15.49 -11.24 1.28
C GLU A 10 -15.46 -12.53 2.12
N VAL A 11 -14.38 -12.75 2.88
CA VAL A 11 -14.29 -13.90 3.80
C VAL A 11 -15.25 -13.72 4.97
N VAL A 12 -15.33 -12.51 5.52
CA VAL A 12 -16.26 -12.18 6.61
C VAL A 12 -17.71 -12.36 6.14
N ASP A 13 -18.06 -11.85 4.97
CA ASP A 13 -19.39 -11.97 4.39
C ASP A 13 -19.80 -13.45 4.23
N ARG A 14 -18.90 -14.29 3.69
CA ARG A 14 -19.14 -15.74 3.56
C ARG A 14 -19.28 -16.45 4.92
N LEU A 15 -18.52 -16.04 5.92
CA LEU A 15 -18.68 -16.60 7.27
C LEU A 15 -20.02 -16.23 7.89
N ILE A 16 -20.49 -15.00 7.69
CA ILE A 16 -21.82 -14.56 8.13
C ILE A 16 -22.91 -15.35 7.41
N GLU A 17 -22.79 -15.56 6.10
CA GLU A 17 -23.75 -16.37 5.33
C GLU A 17 -23.86 -17.81 5.83
N VAL A 18 -22.75 -18.42 6.27
CA VAL A 18 -22.71 -19.83 6.69
C VAL A 18 -23.11 -20.01 8.16
N PHE A 19 -22.65 -19.10 9.04
CA PHE A 19 -22.76 -19.28 10.49
C PHE A 19 -23.73 -18.31 11.16
N GLY A 20 -24.28 -17.33 10.43
CA GLY A 20 -25.12 -16.27 11.00
C GLY A 20 -24.26 -15.20 11.68
N ASP A 21 -24.47 -14.97 12.96
CA ASP A 21 -23.69 -13.98 13.72
C ASP A 21 -22.27 -14.47 13.95
N VAL A 22 -21.28 -13.62 13.59
CA VAL A 22 -19.86 -13.85 13.85
C VAL A 22 -19.29 -12.67 14.65
N GLU A 23 -18.44 -12.96 15.61
CA GLU A 23 -17.66 -11.95 16.30
C GLU A 23 -16.37 -11.70 15.56
N ILE A 24 -16.11 -10.43 15.19
CA ILE A 24 -14.88 -10.02 14.52
C ILE A 24 -13.91 -9.48 15.58
N ILE A 25 -12.81 -10.19 15.78
CA ILE A 25 -11.73 -9.75 16.68
C ILE A 25 -10.68 -9.05 15.80
N PRO A 26 -10.47 -7.72 15.95
CA PRO A 26 -9.50 -6.99 15.15
C PRO A 26 -8.08 -7.45 15.46
N GLY A 27 -7.25 -7.49 14.44
CA GLY A 27 -5.82 -7.77 14.54
C GLY A 27 -4.95 -6.57 14.16
N VAL A 28 -3.64 -6.72 14.29
CA VAL A 28 -2.66 -5.75 13.81
C VAL A 28 -2.46 -5.96 12.32
N SER A 29 -2.85 -4.99 11.51
CA SER A 29 -2.70 -5.02 10.07
C SER A 29 -1.28 -4.67 9.63
N SER A 30 -0.81 -5.25 8.51
CA SER A 30 0.45 -4.86 7.84
C SER A 30 0.48 -3.37 7.48
N ILE A 31 -0.67 -2.75 7.25
CA ILE A 31 -0.83 -1.32 7.00
C ILE A 31 -0.42 -0.49 8.21
N GLN A 32 -0.89 -0.87 9.41
CA GLN A 32 -0.53 -0.20 10.66
C GLN A 32 0.96 -0.33 10.94
N VAL A 33 1.53 -1.52 10.72
CA VAL A 33 2.96 -1.77 10.90
C VAL A 33 3.79 -0.97 9.90
N ALA A 34 3.41 -0.95 8.63
CA ALA A 34 4.09 -0.17 7.59
C ALA A 34 4.05 1.33 7.87
N ALA A 35 2.87 1.87 8.28
CA ALA A 35 2.72 3.27 8.66
C ALA A 35 3.64 3.64 9.82
N SER A 36 3.69 2.80 10.85
CA SER A 36 4.57 2.99 12.02
C SER A 36 6.04 2.98 11.64
N LYS A 37 6.49 2.01 10.83
CA LYS A 37 7.88 1.90 10.40
C LYS A 37 8.31 3.03 9.45
N ALA A 38 7.41 3.49 8.58
CA ALA A 38 7.65 4.63 7.69
C ALA A 38 7.46 5.99 8.39
N ASN A 39 7.02 5.99 9.65
CA ASN A 39 6.72 7.19 10.43
C ASN A 39 5.72 8.12 9.71
N VAL A 40 4.64 7.55 9.19
CA VAL A 40 3.54 8.31 8.58
C VAL A 40 2.26 8.16 9.39
N PRO A 41 1.51 9.25 9.64
CA PRO A 41 0.25 9.19 10.36
C PRO A 41 -0.85 8.62 9.45
N ILE A 42 -1.60 7.65 9.95
CA ILE A 42 -2.67 6.97 9.19
C ILE A 42 -3.82 7.93 8.87
N ASP A 43 -4.16 8.84 9.77
CA ASP A 43 -5.21 9.86 9.59
C ASP A 43 -4.88 10.89 8.49
N LYS A 44 -3.61 11.01 8.10
CA LYS A 44 -3.13 11.84 6.96
C LYS A 44 -2.69 11.00 5.77
N SER A 45 -3.14 9.77 5.70
CA SER A 45 -2.81 8.82 4.65
C SER A 45 -4.06 8.37 3.89
N ARG A 46 -3.84 7.91 2.66
CA ARG A 46 -4.81 7.11 1.91
C ARG A 46 -4.29 5.68 1.84
N VAL A 47 -5.14 4.76 2.26
CA VAL A 47 -4.86 3.32 2.17
C VAL A 47 -5.51 2.82 0.89
N ILE A 48 -4.70 2.29 -0.03
CA ILE A 48 -5.16 1.83 -1.34
C ILE A 48 -4.71 0.38 -1.52
N THR A 49 -5.65 -0.52 -1.82
CA THR A 49 -5.31 -1.88 -2.23
C THR A 49 -5.45 -2.02 -3.74
N MET A 50 -4.38 -2.49 -4.39
CA MET A 50 -4.41 -2.96 -5.78
C MET A 50 -4.68 -4.47 -5.85
N HIS A 51 -4.67 -5.15 -4.71
CA HIS A 51 -4.87 -6.60 -4.59
C HIS A 51 -6.37 -6.97 -4.68
N VAL A 52 -6.94 -6.67 -5.84
CA VAL A 52 -8.34 -6.96 -6.16
C VAL A 52 -8.43 -7.77 -7.46
N THR A 53 -9.48 -8.57 -7.64
CA THR A 53 -9.68 -9.41 -8.84
C THR A 53 -10.22 -8.63 -10.04
N THR A 54 -10.84 -7.47 -9.78
CA THR A 54 -11.42 -6.58 -10.79
C THR A 54 -10.37 -5.66 -11.41
N SER A 55 -10.81 -4.76 -12.31
CA SER A 55 -9.95 -3.70 -12.86
C SER A 55 -9.41 -2.78 -11.76
N ILE A 56 -8.16 -2.34 -11.90
CA ILE A 56 -7.51 -1.39 -10.98
C ILE A 56 -7.46 0.05 -11.52
N GLU A 57 -8.13 0.34 -12.64
CA GLU A 57 -8.05 1.68 -13.25
C GLU A 57 -8.60 2.77 -12.32
N GLU A 58 -9.71 2.52 -11.63
CA GLU A 58 -10.23 3.45 -10.62
C GLU A 58 -9.26 3.64 -9.45
N LYS A 59 -8.58 2.57 -9.02
CA LYS A 59 -7.56 2.60 -7.97
C LYS A 59 -6.31 3.38 -8.39
N LYS A 60 -5.93 3.31 -9.66
CA LYS A 60 -4.85 4.13 -10.21
C LYS A 60 -5.21 5.60 -10.20
N LEU A 61 -6.45 5.96 -10.55
CA LEU A 61 -6.94 7.34 -10.47
C LEU A 61 -7.03 7.83 -9.00
N GLU A 62 -7.48 6.96 -8.09
CA GLU A 62 -7.48 7.26 -6.65
C GLU A 62 -6.07 7.54 -6.14
N LEU A 63 -5.07 6.76 -6.58
CA LEU A 63 -3.67 6.96 -6.25
C LEU A 63 -3.17 8.34 -6.72
N GLN A 64 -3.39 8.69 -7.99
CA GLN A 64 -2.99 9.99 -8.52
C GLN A 64 -3.64 11.13 -7.74
N LYS A 65 -4.96 11.05 -7.52
CA LYS A 65 -5.71 12.06 -6.78
C LYS A 65 -5.18 12.22 -5.36
N ALA A 66 -4.95 11.14 -4.66
CA ALA A 66 -4.43 11.20 -3.29
C ALA A 66 -3.04 11.84 -3.20
N ILE A 67 -2.17 11.58 -4.20
CA ILE A 67 -0.85 12.23 -4.31
C ILE A 67 -1.02 13.74 -4.55
N VAL A 68 -1.88 14.15 -5.46
CA VAL A 68 -2.14 15.57 -5.77
C VAL A 68 -2.73 16.30 -4.55
N ASP A 69 -3.61 15.64 -3.80
CA ASP A 69 -4.23 16.17 -2.58
C ASP A 69 -3.24 16.23 -1.39
N GLY A 70 -2.02 15.71 -1.54
CA GLY A 70 -0.96 15.79 -0.53
C GLY A 70 -1.03 14.74 0.58
N PHE A 71 -1.80 13.66 0.39
CA PHE A 71 -1.84 12.56 1.35
C PHE A 71 -0.60 11.67 1.26
N ASN A 72 -0.18 11.13 2.40
CA ASN A 72 0.68 9.94 2.37
C ASN A 72 -0.11 8.77 1.79
N ILE A 73 0.58 7.86 1.13
CA ILE A 73 -0.04 6.68 0.53
C ILE A 73 0.48 5.44 1.21
N ILE A 74 -0.43 4.58 1.65
CA ILE A 74 -0.12 3.22 2.11
C ILE A 74 -0.80 2.28 1.12
N LEU A 75 -0.01 1.57 0.34
CA LEU A 75 -0.48 0.83 -0.81
C LEU A 75 -0.12 -0.65 -0.71
N ILE A 76 -1.10 -1.52 -0.96
CA ILE A 76 -0.86 -2.95 -1.17
C ILE A 76 -0.79 -3.21 -2.68
N PRO A 77 0.37 -3.60 -3.21
CA PRO A 77 0.57 -3.90 -4.63
C PRO A 77 -0.20 -5.15 -5.09
N ARG A 78 -0.18 -5.40 -6.40
CA ARG A 78 -0.88 -6.53 -7.05
C ARG A 78 0.12 -7.49 -7.69
N PRO A 79 0.39 -8.66 -7.05
CA PRO A 79 1.43 -9.59 -7.48
C PRO A 79 0.88 -10.69 -8.41
N TRP A 80 0.50 -10.37 -9.64
CA TRP A 80 0.04 -11.38 -10.62
C TRP A 80 0.94 -11.41 -11.86
N PRO A 81 2.15 -11.97 -11.75
CA PRO A 81 3.13 -11.95 -12.82
C PRO A 81 2.72 -12.77 -14.06
N ALA A 82 1.81 -13.73 -13.92
CA ALA A 82 1.26 -14.50 -15.02
C ALA A 82 0.28 -13.70 -15.92
N ASP A 83 -0.18 -12.55 -15.45
CA ASP A 83 -1.07 -11.64 -16.17
C ASP A 83 -0.48 -10.22 -16.09
N PRO A 84 0.32 -9.81 -17.09
CA PRO A 84 1.00 -8.51 -17.09
C PRO A 84 0.05 -7.31 -16.97
N GLU A 85 -1.20 -7.44 -17.43
CA GLU A 85 -2.21 -6.37 -17.30
C GLU A 85 -2.70 -6.23 -15.87
N LYS A 86 -2.57 -7.30 -15.09
CA LYS A 86 -2.96 -7.34 -13.69
C LYS A 86 -1.79 -7.17 -12.73
N HIS A 87 -0.55 -7.29 -13.20
CA HIS A 87 0.64 -7.13 -12.37
C HIS A 87 0.92 -5.64 -12.14
N PHE A 88 0.89 -5.21 -10.87
CA PHE A 88 1.11 -3.80 -10.50
C PHE A 88 1.85 -3.72 -9.17
N MET A 89 3.14 -4.04 -9.23
CA MET A 89 4.08 -4.05 -8.13
C MET A 89 4.81 -2.70 -8.02
N PRO A 90 5.64 -2.46 -7.00
CA PRO A 90 6.32 -1.17 -6.82
C PRO A 90 7.07 -0.64 -8.04
N SER A 91 7.68 -1.51 -8.85
CA SER A 91 8.35 -1.12 -10.10
C SER A 91 7.36 -0.56 -11.13
N GLU A 92 6.23 -1.24 -11.35
CA GLU A 92 5.18 -0.82 -12.28
C GLU A 92 4.48 0.45 -11.78
N ILE A 93 4.29 0.58 -10.45
CA ILE A 93 3.74 1.78 -9.83
C ILE A 93 4.66 2.98 -10.08
N ALA A 94 5.96 2.83 -9.90
CA ALA A 94 6.94 3.88 -10.17
C ALA A 94 6.92 4.34 -11.63
N LYS A 95 6.90 3.39 -12.56
CA LYS A 95 6.78 3.66 -13.99
C LYS A 95 5.46 4.39 -14.31
N TYR A 96 4.35 3.91 -13.80
CA TYR A 96 3.03 4.52 -13.99
C TYR A 96 2.98 5.97 -13.50
N LEU A 97 3.48 6.26 -12.30
CA LEU A 97 3.52 7.60 -11.76
C LEU A 97 4.38 8.55 -12.62
N LYS A 98 5.53 8.09 -13.07
CA LYS A 98 6.41 8.85 -13.97
C LYS A 98 5.74 9.15 -15.32
N GLU A 99 5.09 8.16 -15.93
CA GLU A 99 4.36 8.29 -17.20
C GLU A 99 3.18 9.27 -17.09
N ASN A 100 2.60 9.42 -15.89
CA ASN A 100 1.53 10.37 -15.59
C ASN A 100 2.02 11.73 -15.06
N GLY A 101 3.31 12.04 -15.20
CA GLY A 101 3.87 13.36 -14.97
C GLY A 101 4.27 13.68 -13.54
N PHE A 102 4.30 12.68 -12.64
CA PHE A 102 4.80 12.88 -11.28
C PHE A 102 6.33 12.91 -11.23
N ASP A 103 6.89 13.81 -10.41
CA ASP A 103 8.34 13.88 -10.17
C ASP A 103 8.77 12.79 -9.18
N THR A 104 8.89 11.57 -9.70
CA THR A 104 9.26 10.39 -8.91
C THR A 104 10.64 10.47 -8.27
N SER A 105 11.49 11.41 -8.70
CA SER A 105 12.83 11.64 -8.11
C SER A 105 12.78 12.37 -6.76
N LYS A 106 11.63 12.99 -6.43
CA LYS A 106 11.42 13.71 -5.16
C LYS A 106 10.44 13.02 -4.23
N MET A 107 9.75 11.98 -4.68
CA MET A 107 8.77 11.25 -3.90
C MET A 107 9.47 10.22 -3.01
N LYS A 108 9.49 10.46 -1.70
CA LYS A 108 10.06 9.50 -0.73
C LYS A 108 9.18 8.26 -0.66
N VAL A 109 9.82 7.10 -0.58
CA VAL A 109 9.13 5.81 -0.51
C VAL A 109 9.86 4.84 0.41
N CYS A 110 9.07 4.04 1.13
CA CYS A 110 9.50 2.80 1.78
C CYS A 110 8.73 1.64 1.16
N VAL A 111 9.40 0.53 0.92
CA VAL A 111 8.75 -0.74 0.57
C VAL A 111 9.17 -1.76 1.61
N PHE A 112 8.18 -2.36 2.26
CA PHE A 112 8.38 -3.40 3.27
C PHE A 112 7.93 -4.73 2.71
N GLU A 113 8.73 -5.77 2.91
CA GLU A 113 8.43 -7.13 2.49
C GLU A 113 8.35 -8.06 3.69
N ALA A 114 7.42 -8.98 3.66
CA ALA A 114 7.23 -10.00 4.71
C ALA A 114 7.21 -9.42 6.13
N LEU A 115 6.51 -8.28 6.31
CA LEU A 115 6.44 -7.54 7.59
C LEU A 115 6.13 -8.46 8.76
N THR A 116 6.84 -8.25 9.88
CA THR A 116 6.69 -8.99 11.15
C THR A 116 7.10 -10.46 11.11
N THR A 117 7.76 -10.90 10.05
CA THR A 117 8.33 -12.25 9.96
C THR A 117 9.85 -12.23 10.10
N GLU A 118 10.46 -13.41 10.22
CA GLU A 118 11.93 -13.56 10.25
C GLU A 118 12.60 -13.14 8.92
N ASN A 119 11.82 -13.10 7.83
CA ASN A 119 12.29 -12.74 6.49
C ASN A 119 11.96 -11.29 6.14
N GLU A 120 11.64 -10.45 7.13
CA GLU A 120 11.33 -9.05 6.90
C GLU A 120 12.52 -8.32 6.27
N THR A 121 12.25 -7.65 5.15
CA THR A 121 13.19 -6.74 4.49
C THR A 121 12.52 -5.40 4.20
N SER A 122 13.32 -4.36 3.98
CA SER A 122 12.81 -3.04 3.62
C SER A 122 13.73 -2.34 2.64
N PHE A 123 13.12 -1.53 1.78
CA PHE A 123 13.79 -0.57 0.92
C PHE A 123 13.33 0.84 1.31
N GLU A 124 14.26 1.78 1.41
CA GLU A 124 13.98 3.20 1.61
C GLU A 124 14.73 4.02 0.55
N GLY A 125 14.03 4.98 -0.08
CA GLY A 125 14.60 5.82 -1.11
C GLY A 125 13.57 6.73 -1.75
N VAL A 126 13.68 6.95 -3.07
CA VAL A 126 12.69 7.68 -3.86
C VAL A 126 12.01 6.75 -4.87
N VAL A 127 10.79 7.11 -5.25
CA VAL A 127 9.95 6.26 -6.14
C VAL A 127 10.67 5.89 -7.44
N LYS A 128 11.46 6.80 -8.02
CA LYS A 128 12.26 6.53 -9.23
C LYS A 128 13.20 5.33 -9.08
N GLU A 129 13.72 5.07 -7.89
CA GLU A 129 14.68 4.00 -7.65
C GLU A 129 14.03 2.61 -7.60
N LEU A 130 12.69 2.54 -7.63
CA LEU A 130 11.95 1.29 -7.66
C LEU A 130 11.87 0.70 -9.08
N GLU A 131 12.09 1.51 -10.12
CA GLU A 131 12.02 1.04 -11.51
C GLU A 131 13.01 -0.13 -11.74
N GLY A 132 12.50 -1.26 -12.21
CA GLY A 132 13.28 -2.48 -12.45
C GLY A 132 13.65 -3.30 -11.22
N LYS A 133 13.30 -2.87 -10.01
CA LYS A 133 13.48 -3.70 -8.80
C LYS A 133 12.35 -4.72 -8.68
N VAL A 134 12.70 -5.88 -8.17
CA VAL A 134 11.75 -6.97 -7.88
C VAL A 134 11.47 -7.00 -6.38
N PHE A 135 10.21 -7.07 -6.02
CA PHE A 135 9.74 -7.20 -4.64
C PHE A 135 8.87 -8.45 -4.49
N SER A 136 8.81 -8.98 -3.28
CA SER A 136 7.99 -10.16 -2.99
C SER A 136 6.49 -9.83 -3.02
N ASP A 137 5.68 -10.86 -3.19
CA ASP A 137 4.21 -10.76 -3.20
C ASP A 137 3.64 -10.22 -1.88
N LEU A 138 4.39 -10.38 -0.78
CA LEU A 138 4.01 -9.89 0.54
C LEU A 138 4.63 -8.51 0.82
N SER A 139 4.42 -7.56 -0.07
CA SER A 139 4.95 -6.21 0.09
C SER A 139 3.87 -5.17 0.40
N VAL A 140 4.27 -4.14 1.15
CA VAL A 140 3.49 -2.91 1.39
C VAL A 140 4.37 -1.73 1.03
N MET A 141 3.85 -0.84 0.19
CA MET A 141 4.53 0.38 -0.26
C MET A 141 3.97 1.59 0.46
N VAL A 142 4.84 2.45 0.97
CA VAL A 142 4.46 3.72 1.62
C VAL A 142 5.13 4.87 0.90
N ILE A 143 4.33 5.78 0.34
CA ILE A 143 4.83 7.05 -0.22
C ILE A 143 4.57 8.16 0.78
N SER A 144 5.63 8.83 1.25
CA SER A 144 5.56 9.88 2.26
C SER A 144 5.58 11.26 1.62
N GLN A 145 4.57 12.09 1.94
CA GLN A 145 4.45 13.46 1.46
C GLN A 145 4.48 14.49 2.58
N THR A 146 4.01 14.15 3.77
CA THR A 146 4.01 15.06 4.91
C THR A 146 5.41 15.16 5.53
N LYS A 147 5.86 16.40 5.77
CA LYS A 147 7.10 16.63 6.51
C LYS A 147 6.85 16.39 8.01
N PRO A 148 7.77 15.72 8.73
CA PRO A 148 7.69 15.55 10.19
C PRO A 148 7.59 16.87 10.95
N GLU A 149 8.14 17.94 10.40
CA GLU A 149 8.22 19.28 11.02
C GLU A 149 6.85 19.92 11.31
N SER A 150 5.77 19.48 10.69
CA SER A 150 4.43 20.03 10.92
C SER A 150 3.82 19.66 12.29
N TYR A 151 4.46 18.79 13.05
CA TYR A 151 3.99 18.30 14.34
C TYR A 151 4.70 18.89 15.57
N ILE A 152 5.73 19.73 15.39
CA ILE A 152 6.58 20.22 16.47
C ILE A 152 6.22 21.65 16.90
N ASN A 153 5.11 22.20 16.49
CA ASN A 153 4.64 23.52 16.94
C ASN A 153 3.55 23.35 18.01
N PHE A 154 3.98 22.95 19.19
CA PHE A 154 3.20 23.16 20.41
C PHE A 154 3.81 24.31 21.20
#